data_ad7fc1d094ab42eed26c0a20ef59efad
#
_entry.id   ad7fc1d094ab42eed26c0a20ef59efad
#
_cell.length_a   1.000
_cell.length_b   1.000
_cell.length_c   1.000
_cell.angle_alpha   90.00
_cell.angle_beta   90.00
_cell.angle_gamma   90.00
#
_symmetry.space_group_name_H-M   'P 1'
#
loop_
_entity.id
_entity.type
_entity.pdbx_description
1 polymer ?
#
loop_
_entity_poly.entity_id
_entity_poly.type
_entity_poly.pdbx_seq_one_letter_code
_entity_poly.pdbx_strand_id
1 'polypeptide(L)'
;MKYYYPFGEVVRPLVQLDRSPKKIFVLGVYASAVHARWRKGNKVMSPALAVASEPRIFWDGNSQEAAEIIGKINIPKEMGTLEPAGSHLNGPSAKTLDNNILAPLGFTREDAWLCDLLPETRLNPNQIKVIKKEYEPEAKKYKLNEVNIPPRPSIFCNKARCVEIVTELEESQAETLIPLGDIPFRQFLNQVADVKFKNLQEYVKLHGYGHSSPVTINYKTYKVLPLAHPRQIGALGYHSTKWHKLHQKWEISLK
;
A
#
# COMPACT_ATOMS: atom_id res chain seq x y z
N MET A 1 -6.68 -1.62 -20.48
CA MET A 1 -6.93 -3.08 -20.24
C MET A 1 -7.52 -3.22 -18.85
N LYS A 2 -8.55 -4.06 -18.65
CA LYS A 2 -9.10 -4.33 -17.30
C LYS A 2 -8.38 -5.52 -16.67
N TYR A 3 -8.02 -5.40 -15.39
CA TYR A 3 -7.45 -6.49 -14.61
C TYR A 3 -8.51 -7.11 -13.71
N TYR A 4 -8.41 -8.42 -13.48
CA TYR A 4 -9.37 -9.20 -12.73
C TYR A 4 -8.70 -10.00 -11.62
N TYR A 5 -9.30 -9.97 -10.44
CA TYR A 5 -9.02 -10.87 -9.33
C TYR A 5 -9.56 -12.28 -9.57
N PRO A 6 -9.17 -13.27 -8.76
CA PRO A 6 -9.93 -14.51 -8.63
C PRO A 6 -11.43 -14.24 -8.47
N PHE A 7 -12.24 -15.09 -9.11
CA PHE A 7 -13.71 -15.00 -9.13
C PHE A 7 -14.29 -13.77 -9.86
N GLY A 8 -13.48 -13.03 -10.61
CA GLY A 8 -13.94 -12.06 -11.60
C GLY A 8 -14.10 -10.61 -11.11
N GLU A 9 -13.78 -10.31 -9.85
CA GLU A 9 -13.78 -8.92 -9.38
C GLU A 9 -12.78 -8.07 -10.16
N VAL A 10 -13.20 -6.86 -10.55
CA VAL A 10 -12.37 -5.93 -11.33
C VAL A 10 -11.42 -5.18 -10.40
N VAL A 11 -10.15 -5.10 -10.79
CA VAL A 11 -9.18 -4.22 -10.12
C VAL A 11 -9.55 -2.76 -10.36
N ARG A 12 -9.74 -2.03 -9.29
CA ARG A 12 -10.02 -0.58 -9.32
C ARG A 12 -8.81 0.20 -8.84
N PRO A 13 -8.48 1.32 -9.48
CA PRO A 13 -7.48 2.25 -8.95
C PRO A 13 -8.02 2.89 -7.67
N LEU A 14 -7.15 3.04 -6.66
CA LEU A 14 -7.46 3.74 -5.42
C LEU A 14 -6.85 5.14 -5.50
N VAL A 15 -7.71 6.15 -5.37
CA VAL A 15 -7.34 7.57 -5.41
C VAL A 15 -7.88 8.29 -4.17
N GLN A 16 -7.27 9.39 -3.81
CA GLN A 16 -7.77 10.27 -2.76
C GLN A 16 -9.13 10.85 -3.18
N LEU A 17 -10.18 10.55 -2.43
CA LEU A 17 -11.54 11.01 -2.74
C LEU A 17 -11.81 12.42 -2.19
N ASP A 18 -11.39 12.68 -0.96
CA ASP A 18 -11.47 14.01 -0.36
C ASP A 18 -10.31 14.87 -0.88
N ARG A 19 -10.64 15.78 -1.79
CA ARG A 19 -9.72 16.71 -2.46
C ARG A 19 -9.54 18.04 -1.72
N SER A 20 -10.04 18.16 -0.51
CA SER A 20 -9.82 19.36 0.32
C SER A 20 -8.34 19.49 0.73
N PRO A 21 -7.86 20.72 1.02
CA PRO A 21 -6.49 20.94 1.50
C PRO A 21 -6.15 20.07 2.72
N LYS A 22 -4.92 19.55 2.74
CA LYS A 22 -4.41 18.66 3.79
C LYS A 22 -3.12 19.21 4.39
N LYS A 23 -2.79 18.82 5.62
CA LYS A 23 -1.57 19.25 6.31
C LYS A 23 -0.34 18.47 5.83
N ILE A 24 -0.54 17.19 5.51
CA ILE A 24 0.53 16.27 5.10
C ILE A 24 0.14 15.48 3.86
N PHE A 25 1.14 15.10 3.07
CA PHE A 25 1.02 14.21 1.93
C PHE A 25 1.79 12.93 2.20
N VAL A 26 1.12 11.79 2.22
CA VAL A 26 1.71 10.47 2.46
C VAL A 26 1.79 9.71 1.16
N LEU A 27 3.00 9.27 0.78
CA LEU A 27 3.24 8.56 -0.46
C LEU A 27 3.65 7.10 -0.19
N GLY A 28 2.76 6.17 -0.54
CA GLY A 28 2.99 4.73 -0.51
C GLY A 28 3.51 4.15 -1.82
N VAL A 29 3.44 2.84 -1.98
CA VAL A 29 4.03 2.13 -3.12
C VAL A 29 2.99 1.69 -4.12
N TYR A 30 2.02 0.88 -3.70
CA TYR A 30 0.91 0.42 -4.54
C TYR A 30 -0.25 -0.06 -3.67
N ALA A 31 -1.45 0.06 -4.21
CA ALA A 31 -2.67 -0.33 -3.53
C ALA A 31 -2.66 -1.82 -3.15
N SER A 32 -3.07 -2.13 -1.95
CA SER A 32 -3.24 -3.49 -1.49
C SER A 32 -4.57 -4.09 -2.00
N ALA A 33 -4.93 -5.26 -1.52
CA ALA A 33 -6.16 -5.96 -1.86
C ALA A 33 -6.88 -6.46 -0.62
N VAL A 34 -8.19 -6.65 -0.73
CA VAL A 34 -8.96 -7.42 0.24
C VAL A 34 -8.57 -8.89 0.09
N HIS A 35 -8.14 -9.50 1.18
CA HIS A 35 -7.74 -10.90 1.24
C HIS A 35 -8.81 -11.76 1.89
N ALA A 36 -9.09 -12.88 1.24
CA ALA A 36 -10.00 -13.90 1.77
C ALA A 36 -9.26 -15.20 2.05
N ARG A 37 -9.69 -15.93 3.07
CA ARG A 37 -9.38 -17.34 3.25
C ARG A 37 -10.31 -18.13 2.33
N TRP A 38 -9.72 -18.88 1.41
CA TRP A 38 -10.47 -19.75 0.51
C TRP A 38 -10.44 -21.18 1.02
N ARG A 39 -11.64 -21.78 1.17
CA ARG A 39 -11.83 -23.15 1.62
C ARG A 39 -12.63 -23.97 0.60
N LYS A 40 -12.26 -25.26 0.47
CA LYS A 40 -13.03 -26.24 -0.28
C LYS A 40 -13.25 -27.47 0.62
N GLY A 41 -14.47 -27.61 1.12
CA GLY A 41 -14.74 -28.54 2.22
C GLY A 41 -13.86 -28.23 3.45
N ASN A 42 -13.19 -29.22 3.98
CA ASN A 42 -12.28 -29.05 5.13
C ASN A 42 -10.89 -28.54 4.76
N LYS A 43 -10.56 -28.44 3.46
CA LYS A 43 -9.23 -28.01 2.99
C LYS A 43 -9.18 -26.49 2.86
N VAL A 44 -8.13 -25.88 3.43
CA VAL A 44 -7.77 -24.49 3.15
C VAL A 44 -6.93 -24.46 1.87
N MET A 45 -7.51 -23.95 0.78
CA MET A 45 -6.84 -23.79 -0.51
C MET A 45 -5.86 -22.61 -0.48
N SER A 46 -6.27 -21.51 0.15
CA SER A 46 -5.41 -20.36 0.40
C SER A 46 -5.80 -19.67 1.71
N PRO A 47 -4.85 -19.35 2.60
CA PRO A 47 -5.14 -18.58 3.82
C PRO A 47 -5.35 -17.08 3.53
N ALA A 48 -4.86 -16.58 2.39
CA ALA A 48 -4.91 -15.17 2.02
C ALA A 48 -4.88 -15.00 0.49
N LEU A 49 -6.00 -15.27 -0.16
CA LEU A 49 -6.20 -15.01 -1.58
C LEU A 49 -6.63 -13.55 -1.76
N ALA A 50 -5.93 -12.79 -2.61
CA ALA A 50 -6.38 -11.45 -3.00
C ALA A 50 -7.61 -11.58 -3.90
N VAL A 51 -8.75 -10.99 -3.51
CA VAL A 51 -10.05 -11.24 -4.17
C VAL A 51 -10.77 -9.97 -4.63
N ALA A 52 -10.43 -8.80 -4.10
CA ALA A 52 -11.02 -7.51 -4.50
C ALA A 52 -10.07 -6.36 -4.20
N SER A 53 -10.29 -5.19 -4.82
CA SER A 53 -9.62 -3.95 -4.41
C SER A 53 -10.11 -3.52 -3.03
N GLU A 54 -9.21 -2.94 -2.25
CA GLU A 54 -9.58 -2.26 -1.00
C GLU A 54 -10.61 -1.15 -1.28
N PRO A 55 -11.48 -0.78 -0.31
CA PRO A 55 -12.48 0.26 -0.53
C PRO A 55 -11.87 1.69 -0.58
N ARG A 56 -10.68 1.89 0.00
CA ARG A 56 -9.95 3.16 0.07
C ARG A 56 -8.44 2.94 0.21
N ILE A 57 -7.63 3.98 -0.07
CA ILE A 57 -6.17 3.94 0.10
C ILE A 57 -5.86 3.70 1.58
N PHE A 58 -4.88 2.84 1.86
CA PHE A 58 -4.51 2.44 3.22
C PHE A 58 -5.73 2.02 4.05
N TRP A 59 -6.56 1.13 3.49
CA TRP A 59 -7.70 0.57 4.23
C TRP A 59 -7.23 -0.19 5.47
N ASP A 60 -7.87 0.06 6.61
CA ASP A 60 -7.51 -0.48 7.93
C ASP A 60 -7.88 -1.96 8.15
N GLY A 61 -8.51 -2.59 7.16
CA GLY A 61 -8.87 -4.00 7.22
C GLY A 61 -10.06 -4.27 8.15
N ASN A 62 -11.00 -3.34 8.23
CA ASN A 62 -12.23 -3.54 9.01
C ASN A 62 -12.88 -4.88 8.64
N SER A 63 -13.14 -5.72 9.64
CA SER A 63 -13.62 -7.09 9.44
C SER A 63 -15.04 -7.18 8.89
N GLN A 64 -15.91 -6.23 9.25
CA GLN A 64 -17.26 -6.16 8.73
C GLN A 64 -17.27 -5.73 7.27
N GLU A 65 -16.52 -4.67 6.91
CA GLU A 65 -16.34 -4.26 5.52
C GLU A 65 -15.74 -5.39 4.66
N ALA A 66 -14.74 -6.12 5.21
CA ALA A 66 -14.17 -7.29 4.53
C ALA A 66 -15.21 -8.36 4.27
N ALA A 67 -16.06 -8.68 5.26
CA ALA A 67 -17.13 -9.66 5.11
C ALA A 67 -18.17 -9.22 4.08
N GLU A 68 -18.57 -7.95 4.07
CA GLU A 68 -19.50 -7.38 3.09
C GLU A 68 -18.94 -7.41 1.66
N ILE A 69 -17.66 -7.07 1.48
CA ILE A 69 -17.00 -7.12 0.17
C ILE A 69 -16.92 -8.56 -0.33
N ILE A 70 -16.45 -9.48 0.52
CA ILE A 70 -16.28 -10.89 0.18
C ILE A 70 -17.63 -11.57 -0.07
N GLY A 71 -18.66 -11.22 0.71
CA GLY A 71 -20.01 -11.76 0.56
C GLY A 71 -20.70 -11.41 -0.76
N LYS A 72 -20.23 -10.37 -1.47
CA LYS A 72 -20.72 -9.98 -2.81
C LYS A 72 -20.05 -10.75 -3.95
N ILE A 73 -18.94 -11.47 -3.67
CA ILE A 73 -18.21 -12.21 -4.68
C ILE A 73 -18.97 -13.48 -5.03
N ASN A 74 -19.32 -13.64 -6.29
CA ASN A 74 -20.00 -14.84 -6.77
C ASN A 74 -18.97 -15.97 -6.95
N ILE A 75 -19.06 -16.99 -6.11
CA ILE A 75 -18.22 -18.18 -6.16
C ILE A 75 -19.06 -19.42 -6.47
N PRO A 76 -18.68 -20.26 -7.47
CA PRO A 76 -19.36 -21.53 -7.71
C PRO A 76 -19.33 -22.42 -6.45
N LYS A 77 -20.44 -23.03 -6.10
CA LYS A 77 -20.57 -23.88 -4.88
C LYS A 77 -19.49 -24.95 -4.78
N GLU A 78 -19.12 -25.53 -5.91
CA GLU A 78 -18.12 -26.58 -6.02
C GLU A 78 -16.69 -26.08 -5.77
N MET A 79 -16.47 -24.78 -5.85
CA MET A 79 -15.20 -24.14 -5.50
C MET A 79 -15.08 -23.80 -4.02
N GLY A 80 -16.16 -23.99 -3.25
CA GLY A 80 -16.17 -23.84 -1.79
C GLY A 80 -16.61 -22.46 -1.32
N THR A 81 -15.93 -21.89 -0.32
CA THR A 81 -16.32 -20.64 0.35
C THR A 81 -15.15 -19.68 0.52
N LEU A 82 -15.47 -18.40 0.59
CA LEU A 82 -14.57 -17.33 0.97
C LEU A 82 -14.98 -16.76 2.33
N GLU A 83 -14.01 -16.56 3.18
CA GLU A 83 -14.13 -15.89 4.49
C GLU A 83 -13.10 -14.77 4.56
N PRO A 84 -13.31 -13.68 5.33
CA PRO A 84 -12.24 -12.71 5.55
C PRO A 84 -10.95 -13.38 6.05
N ALA A 85 -9.82 -13.03 5.47
CA ALA A 85 -8.53 -13.46 5.99
C ALA A 85 -8.29 -12.84 7.37
N GLY A 86 -7.35 -13.42 8.14
CA GLY A 86 -7.04 -12.90 9.48
C GLY A 86 -6.68 -11.41 9.46
N SER A 87 -6.96 -10.72 10.55
CA SER A 87 -6.77 -9.26 10.68
C SER A 87 -5.33 -8.77 10.44
N HIS A 88 -4.34 -9.67 10.56
CA HIS A 88 -2.94 -9.40 10.22
C HIS A 88 -2.64 -9.43 8.71
N LEU A 89 -3.61 -9.84 7.89
CA LEU A 89 -3.51 -9.95 6.44
C LEU A 89 -4.30 -8.85 5.71
N ASN A 90 -5.31 -8.28 6.37
CA ASN A 90 -6.08 -7.13 5.89
C ASN A 90 -5.71 -5.90 6.72
N GLY A 91 -5.28 -4.81 6.08
CA GLY A 91 -5.03 -3.52 6.68
C GLY A 91 -3.83 -3.32 7.62
N PRO A 92 -2.82 -4.23 7.73
CA PRO A 92 -1.75 -4.03 8.72
C PRO A 92 -0.90 -2.78 8.44
N SER A 93 -0.71 -2.41 7.18
CA SER A 93 0.04 -1.20 6.81
C SER A 93 -0.72 0.07 7.19
N ALA A 94 -2.03 0.05 7.07
CA ALA A 94 -2.88 1.17 7.43
C ALA A 94 -2.93 1.39 8.94
N LYS A 95 -3.08 0.32 9.72
CA LYS A 95 -3.02 0.40 11.19
C LYS A 95 -1.68 0.95 11.67
N THR A 96 -0.58 0.55 11.02
CA THR A 96 0.74 1.11 11.33
C THR A 96 0.85 2.57 10.91
N LEU A 97 0.27 2.96 9.76
CA LEU A 97 0.20 4.37 9.35
C LEU A 97 -0.51 5.20 10.42
N ASP A 98 -1.69 4.77 10.84
CA ASP A 98 -2.51 5.51 11.80
C ASP A 98 -1.83 5.62 13.17
N ASN A 99 -1.39 4.49 13.74
CA ASN A 99 -0.93 4.41 15.12
C ASN A 99 0.52 4.81 15.32
N ASN A 100 1.37 4.56 14.32
CA ASN A 100 2.82 4.73 14.46
C ASN A 100 3.38 5.90 13.63
N ILE A 101 2.62 6.47 12.71
CA ILE A 101 3.06 7.61 11.91
C ILE A 101 2.19 8.83 12.17
N LEU A 102 0.88 8.74 11.88
CA LEU A 102 -0.01 9.88 11.98
C LEU A 102 -0.21 10.33 13.42
N ALA A 103 -0.61 9.42 14.32
CA ALA A 103 -0.86 9.74 15.72
C ALA A 103 0.34 10.32 16.45
N PRO A 104 1.59 9.79 16.34
CA PRO A 104 2.77 10.41 16.94
C PRO A 104 3.07 11.82 16.42
N LEU A 105 2.72 12.12 15.17
CA LEU A 105 2.86 13.45 14.58
C LEU A 105 1.71 14.40 14.93
N GLY A 106 0.71 13.94 15.68
CA GLY A 106 -0.49 14.72 16.03
C GLY A 106 -1.49 14.87 14.88
N PHE A 107 -1.46 13.96 13.90
CA PHE A 107 -2.36 13.98 12.75
C PHE A 107 -3.34 12.81 12.75
N THR A 108 -4.44 13.00 12.02
CA THR A 108 -5.41 11.96 11.67
C THR A 108 -5.41 11.74 10.16
N ARG A 109 -6.21 10.80 9.68
CA ARG A 109 -6.42 10.60 8.24
C ARG A 109 -7.05 11.80 7.54
N GLU A 110 -7.84 12.57 8.26
CA GLU A 110 -8.48 13.80 7.75
C GLU A 110 -7.46 14.90 7.43
N ASP A 111 -6.33 14.90 8.15
CA ASP A 111 -5.20 15.80 7.92
C ASP A 111 -4.28 15.34 6.78
N ALA A 112 -4.46 14.11 6.27
CA ALA A 112 -3.54 13.48 5.34
C ALA A 112 -4.13 13.31 3.94
N TRP A 113 -3.37 13.71 2.91
CA TRP A 113 -3.56 13.27 1.55
C TRP A 113 -2.82 11.95 1.35
N LEU A 114 -3.54 10.90 1.04
CA LEU A 114 -2.98 9.57 0.85
C LEU A 114 -2.85 9.27 -0.65
N CYS A 115 -1.66 8.85 -1.06
CA CYS A 115 -1.36 8.53 -2.45
C CYS A 115 -0.42 7.31 -2.54
N ASP A 116 -0.52 6.54 -3.62
CA ASP A 116 0.40 5.47 -3.95
C ASP A 116 1.09 5.75 -5.30
N LEU A 117 2.33 5.29 -5.47
CA LEU A 117 3.02 5.33 -6.77
C LEU A 117 2.21 4.60 -7.85
N LEU A 118 1.60 3.47 -7.50
CA LEU A 118 0.65 2.75 -8.35
C LEU A 118 -0.70 2.68 -7.62
N PRO A 119 -1.76 3.27 -8.19
CA PRO A 119 -3.07 3.24 -7.57
C PRO A 119 -3.77 1.88 -7.63
N GLU A 120 -3.20 0.90 -8.31
CA GLU A 120 -3.76 -0.43 -8.51
C GLU A 120 -2.92 -1.51 -7.84
N THR A 121 -3.57 -2.58 -7.42
CA THR A 121 -2.93 -3.76 -6.84
C THR A 121 -1.94 -4.41 -7.81
N ARG A 122 -0.85 -4.94 -7.25
CA ARG A 122 0.14 -5.78 -7.94
C ARG A 122 0.39 -7.06 -7.16
N LEU A 123 0.57 -8.16 -7.88
CA LEU A 123 0.81 -9.46 -7.25
C LEU A 123 2.30 -9.66 -6.89
N ASN A 124 2.54 -10.11 -5.68
CA ASN A 124 3.87 -10.59 -5.29
C ASN A 124 4.09 -12.05 -5.74
N PRO A 125 5.35 -12.56 -5.75
CA PRO A 125 5.65 -13.91 -6.20
C PRO A 125 4.87 -15.02 -5.48
N ASN A 126 4.59 -14.87 -4.18
CA ASN A 126 3.83 -15.87 -3.42
C ASN A 126 2.35 -15.87 -3.83
N GLN A 127 1.75 -14.70 -4.04
CA GLN A 127 0.38 -14.59 -4.55
C GLN A 127 0.26 -15.21 -5.94
N ILE A 128 1.21 -14.93 -6.84
CA ILE A 128 1.25 -15.54 -8.18
C ILE A 128 1.33 -17.07 -8.08
N LYS A 129 2.21 -17.58 -7.21
CA LYS A 129 2.35 -19.03 -6.99
C LYS A 129 1.04 -19.68 -6.53
N VAL A 130 0.34 -19.05 -5.58
CA VAL A 130 -0.95 -19.55 -5.07
C VAL A 130 -2.01 -19.52 -6.17
N ILE A 131 -2.10 -18.44 -6.94
CA ILE A 131 -3.05 -18.32 -8.06
C ILE A 131 -2.80 -19.44 -9.08
N LYS A 132 -1.56 -19.61 -9.54
CA LYS A 132 -1.21 -20.64 -10.53
C LYS A 132 -1.43 -22.06 -10.03
N LYS A 133 -1.12 -22.33 -8.78
CA LYS A 133 -1.17 -23.68 -8.22
C LYS A 133 -2.56 -24.11 -7.76
N GLU A 134 -3.29 -23.19 -7.09
CA GLU A 134 -4.55 -23.55 -6.43
C GLU A 134 -5.77 -23.00 -7.18
N TYR A 135 -5.71 -21.75 -7.72
CA TYR A 135 -6.87 -21.12 -8.33
C TYR A 135 -7.05 -21.47 -9.82
N GLU A 136 -6.02 -21.33 -10.65
CA GLU A 136 -6.15 -21.53 -12.11
C GLU A 136 -6.65 -22.92 -12.53
N PRO A 137 -6.22 -24.05 -11.89
CA PRO A 137 -6.75 -25.37 -12.24
C PRO A 137 -8.26 -25.48 -11.98
N GLU A 138 -8.73 -24.90 -10.88
CA GLU A 138 -10.16 -24.89 -10.55
C GLU A 138 -10.93 -23.92 -11.45
N ALA A 139 -10.38 -22.73 -11.71
CA ALA A 139 -11.00 -21.74 -12.59
C ALA A 139 -11.25 -22.27 -14.00
N LYS A 140 -10.28 -23.00 -14.59
CA LYS A 140 -10.44 -23.67 -15.90
C LYS A 140 -11.58 -24.68 -15.89
N LYS A 141 -11.70 -25.47 -14.83
CA LYS A 141 -12.75 -26.48 -14.68
C LYS A 141 -14.15 -25.86 -14.67
N TYR A 142 -14.29 -24.68 -14.04
CA TYR A 142 -15.58 -23.99 -13.92
C TYR A 142 -15.74 -22.81 -14.90
N LYS A 143 -14.86 -22.69 -15.89
CA LYS A 143 -14.87 -21.65 -16.95
C LYS A 143 -14.91 -20.22 -16.40
N LEU A 144 -14.19 -19.97 -15.29
CA LEU A 144 -14.02 -18.65 -14.73
C LEU A 144 -12.94 -17.86 -15.48
N ASN A 145 -13.00 -16.54 -15.36
CA ASN A 145 -12.00 -15.64 -15.93
C ASN A 145 -10.61 -15.90 -15.36
N GLU A 146 -9.60 -15.75 -16.22
CA GLU A 146 -8.20 -15.80 -15.80
C GLU A 146 -7.86 -14.56 -14.95
N VAL A 147 -7.00 -14.76 -13.97
CA VAL A 147 -6.41 -13.66 -13.20
C VAL A 147 -5.30 -13.04 -14.03
N ASN A 148 -5.44 -11.77 -14.36
CA ASN A 148 -4.50 -11.05 -15.21
C ASN A 148 -3.86 -9.83 -14.51
N ILE A 149 -3.92 -9.78 -13.17
CA ILE A 149 -3.26 -8.72 -12.39
C ILE A 149 -1.75 -8.82 -12.62
N PRO A 150 -1.08 -7.73 -13.03
CA PRO A 150 0.35 -7.76 -13.27
C PRO A 150 1.17 -8.07 -12.01
N PRO A 151 2.34 -8.69 -12.18
CA PRO A 151 3.31 -8.79 -11.09
C PRO A 151 3.84 -7.40 -10.70
N ARG A 152 4.51 -7.34 -9.57
CA ARG A 152 5.22 -6.11 -9.15
C ARG A 152 6.22 -5.70 -10.22
N PRO A 153 6.16 -4.46 -10.73
CA PRO A 153 7.14 -3.97 -11.69
C PRO A 153 8.45 -3.60 -11.00
N SER A 154 9.52 -3.48 -11.77
CA SER A 154 10.78 -2.88 -11.30
C SER A 154 10.69 -1.36 -11.16
N ILE A 155 9.86 -0.71 -11.99
CA ILE A 155 9.59 0.73 -12.00
C ILE A 155 8.13 0.94 -11.60
N PHE A 156 7.90 1.49 -10.40
CA PHE A 156 6.58 1.79 -9.87
C PHE A 156 6.07 3.18 -10.28
N CYS A 157 6.97 4.11 -10.57
CA CYS A 157 6.63 5.47 -10.95
C CYS A 157 7.36 5.83 -12.25
N ASN A 158 6.64 5.86 -13.37
CA ASN A 158 7.13 6.41 -14.62
C ASN A 158 6.96 7.95 -14.62
N LYS A 159 7.52 8.63 -15.64
CA LYS A 159 7.48 10.10 -15.73
C LYS A 159 6.05 10.66 -15.70
N ALA A 160 5.11 10.03 -16.39
CA ALA A 160 3.71 10.48 -16.41
C ALA A 160 3.09 10.41 -15.00
N ARG A 161 3.28 9.27 -14.30
CA ARG A 161 2.78 9.12 -12.93
C ARG A 161 3.45 10.08 -11.95
N CYS A 162 4.74 10.38 -12.14
CA CYS A 162 5.41 11.40 -11.32
C CYS A 162 4.76 12.78 -11.49
N VAL A 163 4.38 13.17 -12.70
CA VAL A 163 3.67 14.44 -12.95
C VAL A 163 2.31 14.43 -12.26
N GLU A 164 1.53 13.35 -12.37
CA GLU A 164 0.25 13.21 -11.66
C GLU A 164 0.40 13.37 -10.14
N ILE A 165 1.40 12.71 -9.54
CA ILE A 165 1.64 12.80 -8.09
C ILE A 165 2.07 14.21 -7.69
N VAL A 166 2.87 14.91 -8.49
CA VAL A 166 3.23 16.31 -8.23
C VAL A 166 1.98 17.19 -8.28
N THR A 167 1.09 16.99 -9.26
CA THR A 167 -0.20 17.70 -9.32
C THR A 167 -1.05 17.43 -8.08
N GLU A 168 -1.15 16.17 -7.64
CA GLU A 168 -1.87 15.82 -6.40
C GLU A 168 -1.22 16.47 -5.16
N LEU A 169 0.11 16.52 -5.09
CA LEU A 169 0.86 17.17 -4.01
C LEU A 169 0.60 18.68 -3.97
N GLU A 170 0.57 19.35 -5.12
CA GLU A 170 0.24 20.77 -5.21
C GLU A 170 -1.21 21.04 -4.83
N GLU A 171 -2.14 20.25 -5.33
CA GLU A 171 -3.57 20.33 -5.01
C GLU A 171 -3.83 20.11 -3.51
N SER A 172 -3.13 19.18 -2.89
CA SER A 172 -3.26 18.91 -1.46
C SER A 172 -2.91 20.09 -0.56
N GLN A 173 -2.15 21.08 -1.07
CA GLN A 173 -1.59 22.21 -0.32
C GLN A 173 -0.72 21.80 0.88
N ALA A 174 -0.39 20.52 1.02
CA ALA A 174 0.44 20.01 2.09
C ALA A 174 1.84 20.64 2.06
N GLU A 175 2.36 20.97 3.24
CA GLU A 175 3.73 21.46 3.38
C GLU A 175 4.72 20.32 3.64
N THR A 176 4.23 19.19 4.15
CA THR A 176 5.04 18.03 4.51
C THR A 176 4.73 16.84 3.62
N LEU A 177 5.78 16.28 3.00
CA LEU A 177 5.72 15.05 2.21
C LEU A 177 6.36 13.90 2.99
N ILE A 178 5.63 12.80 3.19
CA ILE A 178 6.09 11.60 3.89
C ILE A 178 6.17 10.43 2.90
N PRO A 179 7.31 10.19 2.25
CA PRO A 179 7.52 8.98 1.45
C PRO A 179 7.74 7.77 2.36
N LEU A 180 6.93 6.72 2.18
CA LEU A 180 6.94 5.52 3.02
C LEU A 180 7.86 4.43 2.43
N GLY A 181 9.09 4.38 2.95
CA GLY A 181 10.10 3.41 2.57
C GLY A 181 10.93 3.81 1.37
N ASP A 182 11.77 2.89 0.95
CA ASP A 182 12.82 3.14 -0.03
C ASP A 182 12.30 3.36 -1.46
N ILE A 183 11.19 2.72 -1.82
CA ILE A 183 10.67 2.78 -3.20
C ILE A 183 10.11 4.16 -3.55
N PRO A 184 9.16 4.76 -2.79
CA PRO A 184 8.70 6.12 -3.06
C PRO A 184 9.84 7.14 -2.99
N PHE A 185 10.73 6.97 -2.02
CA PHE A 185 11.88 7.83 -1.85
C PHE A 185 12.80 7.83 -3.08
N ARG A 186 13.15 6.65 -3.62
CA ARG A 186 14.03 6.54 -4.78
C ARG A 186 13.34 6.81 -6.11
N GLN A 187 12.12 6.28 -6.29
CA GLN A 187 11.49 6.29 -7.60
C GLN A 187 10.64 7.54 -7.87
N PHE A 188 10.24 8.27 -6.85
CA PHE A 188 9.55 9.54 -6.99
C PHE A 188 10.51 10.71 -6.72
N LEU A 189 11.02 10.86 -5.49
CA LEU A 189 11.83 12.02 -5.14
C LEU A 189 13.02 12.21 -6.07
N ASN A 190 13.76 11.15 -6.42
CA ASN A 190 14.89 11.26 -7.34
C ASN A 190 14.52 11.65 -8.78
N GLN A 191 13.24 11.63 -9.15
CA GLN A 191 12.81 12.11 -10.46
C GLN A 191 12.37 13.58 -10.44
N VAL A 192 11.77 14.03 -9.33
CA VAL A 192 11.10 15.33 -9.25
C VAL A 192 11.82 16.36 -8.38
N ALA A 193 12.67 15.92 -7.45
CA ALA A 193 13.37 16.79 -6.51
C ALA A 193 14.71 17.32 -7.07
N ASP A 194 15.13 18.46 -6.54
CA ASP A 194 16.44 19.08 -6.80
C ASP A 194 17.62 18.30 -6.20
N VAL A 195 17.35 17.50 -5.15
CA VAL A 195 18.34 16.64 -4.48
C VAL A 195 18.17 15.18 -4.84
N LYS A 196 19.26 14.41 -4.82
CA LYS A 196 19.28 12.99 -5.13
C LYS A 196 19.87 12.21 -3.98
N PHE A 197 19.21 11.11 -3.61
CA PHE A 197 19.69 10.17 -2.60
C PHE A 197 19.66 8.75 -3.17
N LYS A 198 20.70 7.98 -2.86
CA LYS A 198 20.78 6.59 -3.31
C LYS A 198 19.64 5.72 -2.73
N ASN A 199 19.33 5.93 -1.46
CA ASN A 199 18.30 5.17 -0.73
C ASN A 199 17.97 5.85 0.61
N LEU A 200 16.92 5.38 1.28
CA LEU A 200 16.50 5.87 2.59
C LEU A 200 17.62 5.74 3.65
N GLN A 201 18.46 4.71 3.57
CA GLN A 201 19.54 4.52 4.53
C GLN A 201 20.63 5.60 4.40
N GLU A 202 20.92 6.06 3.19
CA GLU A 202 21.84 7.17 2.96
C GLU A 202 21.28 8.48 3.55
N TYR A 203 20.01 8.76 3.28
CA TYR A 203 19.32 9.90 3.89
C TYR A 203 19.43 9.88 5.41
N VAL A 204 19.12 8.73 6.03
CA VAL A 204 19.17 8.55 7.49
C VAL A 204 20.58 8.72 8.06
N LYS A 205 21.62 8.36 7.31
CA LYS A 205 23.02 8.61 7.74
C LYS A 205 23.36 10.08 7.76
N LEU A 206 22.82 10.88 6.85
CA LEU A 206 23.11 12.30 6.71
C LEU A 206 22.27 13.17 7.65
N HIS A 207 20.99 12.85 7.79
CA HIS A 207 20.01 13.70 8.45
C HIS A 207 19.45 13.12 9.76
N GLY A 208 19.65 11.83 10.03
CA GLY A 208 18.99 11.09 11.09
C GLY A 208 17.62 10.55 10.67
N TYR A 209 17.15 9.50 11.36
CA TYR A 209 15.81 8.95 11.15
C TYR A 209 14.75 9.85 11.78
N GLY A 210 13.68 10.12 11.02
CA GLY A 210 12.56 10.93 11.51
C GLY A 210 12.84 12.44 11.54
N HIS A 211 13.93 12.90 10.92
CA HIS A 211 14.19 14.31 10.69
C HIS A 211 13.77 14.71 9.27
N SER A 212 13.05 15.81 9.18
CA SER A 212 12.68 16.39 7.88
C SER A 212 13.80 17.27 7.34
N SER A 213 13.90 17.32 6.01
CA SER A 213 14.76 18.29 5.32
C SER A 213 13.95 19.05 4.26
N PRO A 214 14.32 20.31 3.96
CA PRO A 214 13.71 21.03 2.85
C PRO A 214 14.16 20.42 1.51
N VAL A 215 13.21 20.22 0.61
CA VAL A 215 13.44 19.69 -0.74
C VAL A 215 12.57 20.46 -1.71
N THR A 216 13.15 20.94 -2.81
CA THR A 216 12.41 21.65 -3.85
C THR A 216 11.87 20.66 -4.89
N ILE A 217 10.56 20.71 -5.12
CA ILE A 217 9.84 19.97 -6.15
C ILE A 217 9.02 20.97 -6.95
N ASN A 218 9.23 21.04 -8.26
CA ASN A 218 8.50 21.94 -9.16
C ASN A 218 8.45 23.39 -8.63
N TYR A 219 9.62 23.95 -8.27
CA TYR A 219 9.81 25.33 -7.75
C TYR A 219 9.18 25.61 -6.37
N LYS A 220 8.55 24.63 -5.71
CA LYS A 220 8.02 24.75 -4.36
C LYS A 220 8.84 23.93 -3.38
N THR A 221 9.16 24.49 -2.22
CA THR A 221 9.89 23.78 -1.17
C THR A 221 8.94 23.10 -0.21
N TYR A 222 9.18 21.80 0.02
CA TYR A 222 8.43 20.94 0.95
C TYR A 222 9.33 20.46 2.08
N LYS A 223 8.77 20.23 3.25
CA LYS A 223 9.41 19.46 4.33
C LYS A 223 9.27 17.98 4.00
N VAL A 224 10.37 17.34 3.58
CA VAL A 224 10.35 15.91 3.28
C VAL A 224 10.78 15.12 4.51
N LEU A 225 9.89 14.27 5.02
CA LEU A 225 10.08 13.39 6.18
C LEU A 225 10.05 11.92 5.73
N PRO A 226 11.17 11.33 5.29
CA PRO A 226 11.18 9.95 4.86
C PRO A 226 11.11 9.01 6.06
N LEU A 227 10.12 8.14 6.08
CA LEU A 227 9.95 7.12 7.11
C LEU A 227 10.06 5.72 6.51
N ALA A 228 10.38 4.73 7.32
CA ALA A 228 10.38 3.34 6.89
C ALA A 228 8.97 2.91 6.46
N HIS A 229 8.89 1.92 5.57
CA HIS A 229 7.60 1.40 5.13
C HIS A 229 6.81 0.79 6.31
N PRO A 230 5.49 0.97 6.41
CA PRO A 230 4.67 0.47 7.53
C PRO A 230 4.91 -1.00 7.90
N ARG A 231 5.13 -1.89 6.91
CA ARG A 231 5.49 -3.28 7.20
C ARG A 231 6.82 -3.43 7.95
N GLN A 232 7.77 -2.54 7.72
CA GLN A 232 9.06 -2.56 8.43
C GLN A 232 8.90 -1.98 9.83
N ILE A 233 8.10 -0.93 9.97
CA ILE A 233 7.74 -0.33 11.26
C ILE A 233 7.01 -1.36 12.13
N GLY A 234 6.02 -2.07 11.59
CA GLY A 234 5.27 -3.12 12.28
C GLY A 234 6.02 -4.45 12.47
N ALA A 235 7.33 -4.50 12.19
CA ALA A 235 8.15 -5.72 12.25
C ALA A 235 7.62 -6.90 11.40
N LEU A 236 6.86 -6.61 10.35
CA LEU A 236 6.24 -7.58 9.45
C LEU A 236 7.14 -7.89 8.24
N GLY A 237 8.25 -8.58 8.42
CA GLY A 237 9.08 -9.00 7.29
C GLY A 237 10.57 -9.05 7.55
N TYR A 238 11.32 -9.55 6.57
CA TYR A 238 12.78 -9.61 6.60
C TYR A 238 13.39 -8.20 6.69
N HIS A 239 14.48 -8.07 7.44
CA HIS A 239 15.21 -6.82 7.68
C HIS A 239 14.42 -5.71 8.40
N SER A 240 13.26 -6.04 8.98
CA SER A 240 12.42 -5.05 9.68
C SER A 240 13.00 -4.59 11.02
N THR A 241 13.78 -5.44 11.71
CA THR A 241 14.25 -5.18 13.10
C THR A 241 14.96 -3.83 13.24
N LYS A 242 15.81 -3.47 12.28
CA LYS A 242 16.54 -2.18 12.32
C LYS A 242 15.58 -1.00 12.21
N TRP A 243 14.67 -1.04 11.23
CA TRP A 243 13.73 0.05 10.96
C TRP A 243 12.69 0.18 12.06
N HIS A 244 12.21 -0.94 12.60
CA HIS A 244 11.33 -0.98 13.76
C HIS A 244 11.96 -0.29 14.96
N LYS A 245 13.19 -0.66 15.34
CA LYS A 245 13.91 -0.05 16.47
C LYS A 245 14.18 1.45 16.26
N LEU A 246 14.54 1.87 15.03
CA LEU A 246 14.75 3.29 14.73
C LEU A 246 13.44 4.07 14.85
N HIS A 247 12.35 3.48 14.38
CA HIS A 247 11.03 4.11 14.44
C HIS A 247 10.53 4.26 15.90
N GLN A 248 10.67 3.22 16.71
CA GLN A 248 10.33 3.28 18.15
C GLN A 248 11.11 4.39 18.88
N LYS A 249 12.41 4.53 18.61
CA LYS A 249 13.22 5.61 19.18
C LYS A 249 12.71 6.99 18.76
N TRP A 250 12.32 7.13 17.50
CA TRP A 250 11.75 8.37 16.97
C TRP A 250 10.39 8.68 17.63
N GLU A 251 9.48 7.72 17.74
CA GLU A 251 8.20 7.92 18.45
C GLU A 251 8.40 8.40 19.91
N ILE A 252 9.40 7.85 20.60
CA ILE A 252 9.72 8.27 21.98
C ILE A 252 10.25 9.71 21.99
N SER A 253 11.00 10.14 20.98
CA SER A 253 11.57 11.48 20.91
C SER A 253 10.56 12.59 20.60
N LEU A 254 9.34 12.23 20.16
CA LEU A 254 8.25 13.17 19.90
C LEU A 254 7.38 13.47 21.14
N LYS A 255 7.55 12.69 22.20
CA LYS A 255 6.84 12.86 23.49
C LYS A 255 7.61 13.79 24.43
#